data_3cfe3d1243847c47b45e03abf674fe0c
#
_entry.id   3cfe3d1243847c47b45e03abf674fe0c
#
_cell.length_a   1.000
_cell.length_b   1.000
_cell.length_c   1.000
_cell.angle_alpha   90.00
_cell.angle_beta   90.00
_cell.angle_gamma   90.00
#
_symmetry.space_group_name_H-M   'P 1'
#
loop_
_entity.id
_entity.type
_entity.pdbx_description
1 polymer ?
#
loop_
_entity_poly.entity_id
_entity_poly.type
_entity_poly.pdbx_seq_one_letter_code
_entity_poly.pdbx_strand_id
1 'polypeptide(L)'
;MWKLPDAASRRFPLIARPRPACLPLAQRVQVLADLVDVAAKTGDPSMASTVYNQAALIASDVGAPDVARTMCHQHAAAYLHAAPLTATAAIRALEPVVNLARLQMRAGQHDDGRQHLLTLFDAVSTESSAQVEEIVIPADLTANAEDREKVRTWLWRVLLADGTRALIAAGRWSEALAHVEAHRGVGQRMLDGRQVAVLAAIATGNTLGANDLLAATEPGEPWENAVTDCLNVLCRRAAGLPWRDPLQDLVTTYIERPDEDGMTVFDTRLGLAVLDVLPSPVDPVARVVVGELYRRTIKATDGYAARETLAHPLFTALATDREAQDCRALLHACALEAGSLPTGLSSQLAKALCTSDRTIRKSLASPKRACTVGQK
;
A
#
# COMPACT_ATOMS: atom_id res chain seq x y z
N MET A 1 20.77 15.64 21.46
CA MET A 1 20.50 14.27 20.91
C MET A 1 19.55 14.40 19.72
N TRP A 2 19.94 13.89 18.56
CA TRP A 2 19.08 13.91 17.37
C TRP A 2 17.86 13.01 17.62
N LYS A 3 16.69 13.50 17.25
CA LYS A 3 15.46 12.69 17.30
C LYS A 3 15.07 12.29 15.89
N LEU A 4 14.58 11.07 15.75
CA LEU A 4 14.04 10.60 14.48
C LEU A 4 12.89 11.52 14.06
N PRO A 5 12.97 12.18 12.88
CA PRO A 5 11.87 13.02 12.41
C PRO A 5 10.61 12.19 12.15
N ASP A 6 9.45 12.72 12.54
CA ASP A 6 8.16 12.07 12.29
C ASP A 6 7.94 11.77 10.80
N ALA A 7 8.40 12.67 9.92
CA ALA A 7 8.32 12.47 8.47
C ALA A 7 9.10 11.24 8.05
N ALA A 8 10.35 11.06 8.52
CA ALA A 8 11.17 9.90 8.22
C ALA A 8 10.52 8.61 8.70
N SER A 9 10.05 8.61 9.95
CA SER A 9 9.45 7.43 10.56
C SER A 9 8.18 6.96 9.81
N ARG A 10 7.33 7.90 9.36
CA ARG A 10 6.08 7.60 8.64
C ARG A 10 6.29 7.01 7.23
N ARG A 11 7.50 7.07 6.68
CA ARG A 11 7.80 6.42 5.39
C ARG A 11 7.88 4.91 5.49
N PHE A 12 8.19 4.41 6.68
CA PHE A 12 8.31 2.99 6.95
C PHE A 12 6.95 2.35 7.33
N PRO A 13 6.81 1.03 7.16
CA PRO A 13 7.80 0.13 6.57
C PRO A 13 7.94 0.31 5.06
N LEU A 14 9.17 0.23 4.58
CA LEU A 14 9.53 0.27 3.17
C LEU A 14 9.55 -1.15 2.62
N ILE A 15 8.62 -1.47 1.75
CA ILE A 15 8.52 -2.80 1.14
C ILE A 15 8.46 -2.66 -0.37
N ALA A 16 9.36 -3.36 -1.04
CA ALA A 16 9.41 -3.45 -2.49
C ALA A 16 8.29 -4.36 -3.01
N ARG A 17 7.07 -3.80 -3.08
CA ARG A 17 5.90 -4.47 -3.65
C ARG A 17 5.53 -3.79 -4.96
N PRO A 18 5.58 -4.51 -6.09
CA PRO A 18 5.17 -3.95 -7.36
C PRO A 18 3.76 -3.37 -7.30
N ARG A 19 3.60 -2.14 -7.78
CA ARG A 19 2.31 -1.44 -7.84
C ARG A 19 2.16 -0.77 -9.19
N PRO A 20 0.94 -0.74 -9.75
CA PRO A 20 0.67 0.10 -10.91
C PRO A 20 1.01 1.57 -10.60
N ALA A 21 1.65 2.26 -11.55
CA ALA A 21 1.91 3.68 -11.44
C ALA A 21 0.58 4.48 -11.41
N CYS A 22 0.57 5.59 -10.67
CA CYS A 22 -0.50 6.57 -10.75
C CYS A 22 -0.35 7.40 -12.03
N LEU A 23 -0.77 6.82 -13.16
CA LEU A 23 -0.74 7.46 -14.47
C LEU A 23 -1.74 8.62 -14.55
N PRO A 24 -1.66 9.51 -15.56
CA PRO A 24 -2.66 10.52 -15.85
C PRO A 24 -4.07 9.95 -15.84
N LEU A 25 -5.03 10.68 -15.25
CA LEU A 25 -6.37 10.17 -14.94
C LEU A 25 -7.08 9.53 -16.15
N ALA A 26 -7.01 10.18 -17.32
CA ALA A 26 -7.63 9.65 -18.54
C ALA A 26 -7.05 8.28 -18.94
N GLN A 27 -5.73 8.09 -18.79
CA GLN A 27 -5.08 6.80 -19.08
C GLN A 27 -5.50 5.72 -18.08
N ARG A 28 -5.60 6.04 -16.78
CA ARG A 28 -6.07 5.09 -15.77
C ARG A 28 -7.50 4.61 -16.08
N VAL A 29 -8.39 5.53 -16.46
CA VAL A 29 -9.78 5.18 -16.81
C VAL A 29 -9.82 4.34 -18.09
N GLN A 30 -9.00 4.66 -19.09
CA GLN A 30 -8.92 3.86 -20.32
C GLN A 30 -8.43 2.43 -20.05
N VAL A 31 -7.39 2.26 -19.24
CA VAL A 31 -6.90 0.92 -18.82
C VAL A 31 -8.02 0.10 -18.19
N LEU A 32 -8.87 0.72 -17.36
CA LEU A 32 -10.01 0.01 -16.76
C LEU A 32 -11.10 -0.34 -17.78
N ALA A 33 -11.35 0.53 -18.76
CA ALA A 33 -12.29 0.24 -19.84
C ALA A 33 -11.81 -0.95 -20.69
N ASP A 34 -10.53 -1.00 -21.02
CA ASP A 34 -9.94 -2.11 -21.77
C ASP A 34 -9.96 -3.41 -20.95
N LEU A 35 -9.63 -3.33 -19.65
CA LEU A 35 -9.63 -4.48 -18.76
C LEU A 35 -11.04 -5.09 -18.60
N VAL A 36 -12.08 -4.26 -18.46
CA VAL A 36 -13.44 -4.75 -18.32
C VAL A 36 -13.95 -5.41 -19.59
N ASP A 37 -13.54 -4.95 -20.77
CA ASP A 37 -13.88 -5.59 -22.04
C ASP A 37 -13.26 -6.99 -22.14
N VAL A 38 -12.02 -7.16 -21.70
CA VAL A 38 -11.36 -8.47 -21.60
C VAL A 38 -12.10 -9.36 -20.58
N ALA A 39 -12.38 -8.84 -19.38
CA ALA A 39 -13.10 -9.56 -18.34
C ALA A 39 -14.46 -10.06 -18.79
N ALA A 40 -15.21 -9.24 -19.53
CA ALA A 40 -16.52 -9.61 -20.06
C ALA A 40 -16.44 -10.69 -21.16
N LYS A 41 -15.43 -10.62 -22.03
CA LYS A 41 -15.20 -11.61 -23.10
C LYS A 41 -14.77 -12.97 -22.54
N THR A 42 -13.90 -12.97 -21.54
CA THR A 42 -13.37 -14.19 -20.92
C THR A 42 -14.27 -14.75 -19.82
N GLY A 43 -15.21 -13.96 -19.30
CA GLY A 43 -16.01 -14.29 -18.12
C GLY A 43 -15.19 -14.33 -16.82
N ASP A 44 -14.06 -13.60 -16.73
CA ASP A 44 -13.15 -13.63 -15.61
C ASP A 44 -13.59 -12.68 -14.48
N PRO A 45 -14.10 -13.21 -13.34
CA PRO A 45 -14.50 -12.40 -12.20
C PRO A 45 -13.30 -11.72 -11.50
N SER A 46 -12.09 -12.25 -11.71
CA SER A 46 -10.86 -11.70 -11.15
C SER A 46 -10.53 -10.33 -11.75
N MET A 47 -10.55 -10.28 -13.09
CA MET A 47 -10.34 -9.02 -13.80
C MET A 47 -11.46 -8.02 -13.48
N ALA A 48 -12.72 -8.48 -13.39
CA ALA A 48 -13.86 -7.64 -13.03
C ALA A 48 -13.72 -7.05 -11.61
N SER A 49 -13.25 -7.83 -10.64
CA SER A 49 -12.93 -7.33 -9.27
C SER A 49 -11.79 -6.32 -9.29
N THR A 50 -10.77 -6.53 -10.12
CA THR A 50 -9.67 -5.57 -10.28
C THR A 50 -10.19 -4.23 -10.79
N VAL A 51 -11.14 -4.22 -11.74
CA VAL A 51 -11.78 -2.98 -12.21
C VAL A 51 -12.46 -2.24 -11.06
N TYR A 52 -13.24 -2.93 -10.22
CA TYR A 52 -13.88 -2.33 -9.05
C TYR A 52 -12.87 -1.72 -8.08
N ASN A 53 -11.85 -2.49 -7.69
CA ASN A 53 -10.83 -2.04 -6.74
C ASN A 53 -10.06 -0.82 -7.26
N GLN A 54 -9.69 -0.81 -8.54
CA GLN A 54 -8.98 0.32 -9.14
C GLN A 54 -9.89 1.53 -9.37
N ALA A 55 -11.16 1.34 -9.72
CA ALA A 55 -12.11 2.43 -9.82
C ALA A 55 -12.34 3.12 -8.46
N ALA A 56 -12.51 2.35 -7.39
CA ALA A 56 -12.59 2.89 -6.03
C ALA A 56 -11.31 3.63 -5.62
N LEU A 57 -10.14 3.11 -6.00
CA LEU A 57 -8.86 3.80 -5.78
C LEU A 57 -8.80 5.13 -6.54
N ILE A 58 -9.19 5.17 -7.82
CA ILE A 58 -9.26 6.39 -8.61
C ILE A 58 -10.20 7.43 -7.95
N ALA A 59 -11.39 7.01 -7.54
CA ALA A 59 -12.35 7.90 -6.86
C ALA A 59 -11.77 8.47 -5.55
N SER A 60 -11.11 7.61 -4.75
CA SER A 60 -10.40 8.05 -3.54
C SER A 60 -9.25 9.02 -3.83
N ASP A 61 -8.47 8.76 -4.88
CA ASP A 61 -7.30 9.56 -5.25
C ASP A 61 -7.67 10.95 -5.73
N VAL A 62 -8.78 11.08 -6.47
CA VAL A 62 -9.30 12.40 -6.91
C VAL A 62 -9.99 13.18 -5.79
N GLY A 63 -10.09 12.62 -4.58
CA GLY A 63 -10.74 13.29 -3.45
C GLY A 63 -12.26 13.13 -3.41
N ALA A 64 -12.81 12.03 -3.95
CA ALA A 64 -14.23 11.69 -3.90
C ALA A 64 -14.46 10.41 -3.04
N PRO A 65 -14.19 10.45 -1.71
CA PRO A 65 -14.23 9.27 -0.85
C PRO A 65 -15.61 8.61 -0.78
N ASP A 66 -16.70 9.36 -0.86
CA ASP A 66 -18.06 8.80 -0.82
C ASP A 66 -18.38 7.99 -2.08
N VAL A 67 -17.86 8.43 -3.24
CA VAL A 67 -17.95 7.66 -4.49
C VAL A 67 -17.14 6.36 -4.37
N ALA A 68 -15.92 6.43 -3.82
CA ALA A 68 -15.10 5.26 -3.58
C ALA A 68 -15.78 4.27 -2.61
N ARG A 69 -16.41 4.78 -1.55
CA ARG A 69 -17.19 3.98 -0.58
C ARG A 69 -18.35 3.26 -1.25
N THR A 70 -19.14 3.98 -2.06
CA THR A 70 -20.25 3.39 -2.82
C THR A 70 -19.76 2.26 -3.75
N MET A 71 -18.65 2.45 -4.44
CA MET A 71 -18.05 1.40 -5.28
C MET A 71 -17.63 0.17 -4.47
N CYS A 72 -17.07 0.36 -3.26
CA CYS A 72 -16.73 -0.75 -2.37
C CYS A 72 -17.98 -1.52 -1.92
N HIS A 73 -19.06 -0.84 -1.54
CA HIS A 73 -20.32 -1.48 -1.17
C HIS A 73 -20.92 -2.29 -2.34
N GLN A 74 -20.94 -1.74 -3.54
CA GLN A 74 -21.41 -2.44 -4.74
C GLN A 74 -20.57 -3.68 -5.04
N HIS A 75 -19.23 -3.57 -4.93
CA HIS A 75 -18.34 -4.70 -5.17
C HIS A 75 -18.54 -5.83 -4.15
N ALA A 76 -18.63 -5.53 -2.85
CA ALA A 76 -18.93 -6.52 -1.82
C ALA A 76 -20.27 -7.21 -2.07
N ALA A 77 -21.32 -6.45 -2.35
CA ALA A 77 -22.65 -6.96 -2.65
C ALA A 77 -22.69 -7.89 -3.87
N ALA A 78 -21.81 -7.65 -4.87
CA ALA A 78 -21.72 -8.50 -6.07
C ALA A 78 -21.29 -9.95 -5.74
N TYR A 79 -20.62 -10.17 -4.60
CA TYR A 79 -20.19 -11.50 -4.14
C TYR A 79 -21.00 -12.05 -2.98
N LEU A 80 -21.26 -11.26 -1.95
CA LEU A 80 -21.80 -11.73 -0.66
C LEU A 80 -23.18 -12.36 -0.77
N HIS A 81 -24.00 -11.97 -1.78
CA HIS A 81 -25.31 -12.58 -2.01
C HIS A 81 -25.25 -14.06 -2.36
N ALA A 82 -24.09 -14.57 -2.78
CA ALA A 82 -23.88 -15.96 -3.21
C ALA A 82 -23.13 -16.79 -2.14
N ALA A 83 -23.04 -16.31 -0.90
CA ALA A 83 -22.46 -17.09 0.18
C ALA A 83 -23.27 -18.42 0.38
N PRO A 84 -22.59 -19.52 0.73
CA PRO A 84 -21.16 -19.67 1.02
C PRO A 84 -20.27 -19.68 -0.25
N LEU A 85 -19.09 -19.07 -0.12
CA LEU A 85 -18.16 -18.83 -1.21
C LEU A 85 -16.93 -19.76 -1.14
N THR A 86 -16.24 -19.94 -2.28
CA THR A 86 -14.88 -20.49 -2.26
C THR A 86 -13.90 -19.47 -1.69
N ALA A 87 -12.72 -19.90 -1.21
CA ALA A 87 -11.70 -19.00 -0.68
C ALA A 87 -11.41 -17.81 -1.61
N THR A 88 -11.22 -18.08 -2.90
CA THR A 88 -10.94 -17.01 -3.88
C THR A 88 -12.08 -16.01 -4.00
N ALA A 89 -13.33 -16.46 -4.06
CA ALA A 89 -14.50 -15.58 -4.13
C ALA A 89 -14.71 -14.82 -2.82
N ALA A 90 -14.50 -15.47 -1.66
CA ALA A 90 -14.59 -14.84 -0.35
C ALA A 90 -13.53 -13.75 -0.15
N ILE A 91 -12.27 -13.98 -0.55
CA ILE A 91 -11.23 -12.96 -0.53
C ILE A 91 -11.66 -11.75 -1.37
N ARG A 92 -12.19 -11.96 -2.58
CA ARG A 92 -12.65 -10.87 -3.44
C ARG A 92 -13.87 -10.13 -2.87
N ALA A 93 -14.73 -10.82 -2.15
CA ALA A 93 -15.86 -10.21 -1.44
C ALA A 93 -15.37 -9.30 -0.29
N LEU A 94 -14.26 -9.69 0.37
CA LEU A 94 -13.68 -8.95 1.49
C LEU A 94 -12.68 -7.86 1.08
N GLU A 95 -12.06 -7.94 -0.12
CA GLU A 95 -11.18 -6.87 -0.62
C GLU A 95 -11.80 -5.46 -0.53
N PRO A 96 -13.06 -5.23 -1.00
CA PRO A 96 -13.70 -3.92 -0.87
C PRO A 96 -13.98 -3.53 0.58
N VAL A 97 -14.24 -4.48 1.48
CA VAL A 97 -14.42 -4.20 2.91
C VAL A 97 -13.11 -3.76 3.56
N VAL A 98 -11.99 -4.39 3.17
CA VAL A 98 -10.65 -3.92 3.54
C VAL A 98 -10.38 -2.53 2.96
N ASN A 99 -10.84 -2.23 1.74
CA ASN A 99 -10.67 -0.91 1.15
C ASN A 99 -11.48 0.16 1.90
N LEU A 100 -12.65 -0.15 2.47
CA LEU A 100 -13.38 0.76 3.37
C LEU A 100 -12.53 1.13 4.59
N ALA A 101 -11.90 0.14 5.25
CA ALA A 101 -10.98 0.40 6.35
C ALA A 101 -9.80 1.32 5.92
N ARG A 102 -9.25 1.10 4.73
CA ARG A 102 -8.20 1.96 4.16
C ARG A 102 -8.69 3.38 3.87
N LEU A 103 -9.94 3.56 3.43
CA LEU A 103 -10.54 4.88 3.24
C LEU A 103 -10.64 5.65 4.55
N GLN A 104 -11.04 4.99 5.65
CA GLN A 104 -11.04 5.58 6.99
C GLN A 104 -9.64 5.99 7.44
N MET A 105 -8.65 5.10 7.26
CA MET A 105 -7.25 5.42 7.59
C MET A 105 -6.73 6.62 6.79
N ARG A 106 -7.11 6.75 5.51
CA ARG A 106 -6.77 7.93 4.69
C ARG A 106 -7.44 9.22 5.18
N ALA A 107 -8.62 9.11 5.76
CA ALA A 107 -9.33 10.22 6.40
C ALA A 107 -8.78 10.57 7.81
N GLY A 108 -7.70 9.91 8.26
CA GLY A 108 -7.12 10.10 9.59
C GLY A 108 -7.81 9.30 10.70
N GLN A 109 -8.84 8.52 10.38
CA GLN A 109 -9.58 7.65 11.31
C GLN A 109 -8.85 6.30 11.47
N HIS A 110 -7.61 6.34 11.98
CA HIS A 110 -6.72 5.18 12.01
C HIS A 110 -7.24 4.05 12.91
N ASP A 111 -7.82 4.39 14.06
CA ASP A 111 -8.36 3.41 15.01
C ASP A 111 -9.62 2.74 14.45
N ASP A 112 -10.52 3.48 13.81
CA ASP A 112 -11.74 2.94 13.22
C ASP A 112 -11.39 1.96 12.09
N GLY A 113 -10.49 2.38 11.18
CA GLY A 113 -10.03 1.51 10.10
C GLY A 113 -9.35 0.23 10.61
N ARG A 114 -8.52 0.35 11.66
CA ARG A 114 -7.90 -0.82 12.29
C ARG A 114 -8.93 -1.72 12.97
N GLN A 115 -9.91 -1.14 13.66
CA GLN A 115 -10.98 -1.91 14.31
C GLN A 115 -11.82 -2.69 13.29
N HIS A 116 -12.10 -2.11 12.12
CA HIS A 116 -12.78 -2.85 11.04
C HIS A 116 -11.98 -4.06 10.56
N LEU A 117 -10.66 -3.96 10.43
CA LEU A 117 -9.82 -5.11 10.08
C LEU A 117 -9.81 -6.19 11.14
N LEU A 118 -9.80 -5.82 12.44
CA LEU A 118 -9.89 -6.75 13.54
C LEU A 118 -11.25 -7.47 13.53
N THR A 119 -12.35 -6.73 13.38
CA THR A 119 -13.71 -7.28 13.30
C THR A 119 -13.83 -8.31 12.17
N LEU A 120 -13.25 -8.03 10.99
CA LEU A 120 -13.24 -8.99 9.88
C LEU A 120 -12.43 -10.25 10.21
N PHE A 121 -11.25 -10.07 10.78
CA PHE A 121 -10.38 -11.20 11.13
C PHE A 121 -11.02 -12.09 12.19
N ASP A 122 -11.62 -11.51 13.23
CA ASP A 122 -12.30 -12.23 14.29
C ASP A 122 -13.53 -12.97 13.77
N ALA A 123 -14.35 -12.31 12.93
CA ALA A 123 -15.54 -12.94 12.36
C ALA A 123 -15.22 -14.20 11.54
N VAL A 124 -14.20 -14.12 10.67
CA VAL A 124 -13.78 -15.28 9.87
C VAL A 124 -13.13 -16.35 10.76
N SER A 125 -12.39 -15.94 11.81
CA SER A 125 -11.71 -16.88 12.70
C SER A 125 -12.68 -17.66 13.59
N THR A 126 -13.80 -17.03 14.00
CA THR A 126 -14.78 -17.60 14.95
C THR A 126 -16.07 -18.08 14.28
N GLU A 127 -16.16 -18.03 12.95
CA GLU A 127 -17.39 -18.38 12.20
C GLU A 127 -18.61 -17.58 12.68
N SER A 128 -18.44 -16.30 12.96
CA SER A 128 -19.50 -15.41 13.39
C SER A 128 -19.85 -14.38 12.31
N SER A 129 -21.09 -13.89 12.32
CA SER A 129 -21.45 -12.77 11.48
C SER A 129 -20.82 -11.48 12.00
N ALA A 130 -20.45 -10.58 11.08
CA ALA A 130 -19.97 -9.25 11.41
C ALA A 130 -20.63 -8.20 10.54
N GLN A 131 -20.68 -6.98 11.05
CA GLN A 131 -21.12 -5.81 10.29
C GLN A 131 -19.98 -4.81 10.22
N VAL A 132 -19.65 -4.39 9.00
CA VAL A 132 -18.71 -3.30 8.74
C VAL A 132 -19.44 -2.27 7.89
N GLU A 133 -19.67 -1.11 8.45
CA GLU A 133 -20.58 -0.10 7.89
C GLU A 133 -21.97 -0.74 7.60
N GLU A 134 -22.42 -0.69 6.35
CA GLU A 134 -23.70 -1.26 5.91
C GLU A 134 -23.54 -2.71 5.36
N ILE A 135 -22.31 -3.26 5.36
CA ILE A 135 -22.03 -4.58 4.82
C ILE A 135 -22.13 -5.63 5.94
N VAL A 136 -23.02 -6.59 5.76
CA VAL A 136 -23.11 -7.77 6.64
C VAL A 136 -22.26 -8.89 6.05
N ILE A 137 -21.28 -9.34 6.81
CA ILE A 137 -20.47 -10.52 6.51
C ILE A 137 -21.16 -11.73 7.15
N PRO A 138 -21.62 -12.72 6.38
CA PRO A 138 -22.31 -13.86 6.94
C PRO A 138 -21.37 -14.82 7.69
N ALA A 139 -21.86 -15.50 8.72
CA ALA A 139 -21.09 -16.50 9.47
C ALA A 139 -20.62 -17.67 8.59
N ASP A 140 -21.43 -18.05 7.62
CA ASP A 140 -21.17 -19.09 6.62
C ASP A 140 -20.53 -18.51 5.34
N LEU A 141 -19.64 -17.51 5.46
CA LEU A 141 -18.98 -16.86 4.33
C LEU A 141 -18.29 -17.88 3.39
N THR A 142 -17.72 -18.96 3.93
CA THR A 142 -17.00 -19.99 3.17
C THR A 142 -17.65 -21.34 3.29
N ALA A 143 -17.56 -22.15 2.22
CA ALA A 143 -18.23 -23.43 2.13
C ALA A 143 -17.63 -24.53 3.02
N ASN A 144 -16.38 -24.39 3.44
CA ASN A 144 -15.66 -25.41 4.22
C ASN A 144 -14.48 -24.79 5.01
N ALA A 145 -13.92 -25.59 5.92
CA ALA A 145 -12.83 -25.17 6.82
C ALA A 145 -11.52 -24.84 6.06
N GLU A 146 -11.23 -25.51 4.94
CA GLU A 146 -10.01 -25.25 4.14
C GLU A 146 -10.10 -23.87 3.48
N ASP A 147 -11.24 -23.54 2.88
CA ASP A 147 -11.47 -22.22 2.29
C ASP A 147 -11.40 -21.13 3.34
N ARG A 148 -11.97 -21.36 4.53
CA ARG A 148 -11.91 -20.42 5.66
C ARG A 148 -10.47 -20.17 6.10
N GLU A 149 -9.66 -21.21 6.22
CA GLU A 149 -8.26 -21.05 6.63
C GLU A 149 -7.45 -20.21 5.63
N LYS A 150 -7.71 -20.36 4.33
CA LYS A 150 -7.11 -19.52 3.28
C LYS A 150 -7.52 -18.05 3.42
N VAL A 151 -8.80 -17.79 3.69
CA VAL A 151 -9.32 -16.42 3.92
C VAL A 151 -8.73 -15.84 5.20
N ARG A 152 -8.69 -16.61 6.29
CA ARG A 152 -8.09 -16.20 7.56
C ARG A 152 -6.61 -15.84 7.41
N THR A 153 -5.85 -16.65 6.69
CA THR A 153 -4.43 -16.41 6.40
C THR A 153 -4.25 -15.13 5.57
N TRP A 154 -5.12 -14.86 4.60
CA TRP A 154 -5.08 -13.63 3.81
C TRP A 154 -5.41 -12.40 4.70
N LEU A 155 -6.47 -12.46 5.52
CA LEU A 155 -6.84 -11.39 6.45
C LEU A 155 -5.74 -11.12 7.49
N TRP A 156 -5.07 -12.16 7.99
CA TRP A 156 -3.93 -12.02 8.88
C TRP A 156 -2.83 -11.15 8.25
N ARG A 157 -2.51 -11.39 6.97
CA ARG A 157 -1.51 -10.58 6.25
C ARG A 157 -1.97 -9.13 6.08
N VAL A 158 -3.24 -8.92 5.80
CA VAL A 158 -3.84 -7.58 5.70
C VAL A 158 -3.78 -6.87 7.04
N LEU A 159 -4.23 -7.53 8.10
CA LEU A 159 -4.23 -6.98 9.46
C LEU A 159 -2.83 -6.62 9.93
N LEU A 160 -1.85 -7.51 9.70
CA LEU A 160 -0.46 -7.25 10.04
C LEU A 160 0.07 -6.02 9.28
N ALA A 161 -0.19 -5.90 7.98
CA ALA A 161 0.35 -4.81 7.17
C ALA A 161 -0.40 -3.48 7.39
N ASP A 162 -1.72 -3.47 7.23
CA ASP A 162 -2.51 -2.23 7.26
C ASP A 162 -2.78 -1.77 8.71
N GLY A 163 -2.99 -2.71 9.65
CA GLY A 163 -3.12 -2.40 11.08
C GLY A 163 -1.86 -1.77 11.65
N THR A 164 -0.69 -2.30 11.29
CA THR A 164 0.61 -1.73 11.68
C THR A 164 0.77 -0.32 11.12
N ARG A 165 0.45 -0.10 9.83
CA ARG A 165 0.54 1.23 9.20
C ARG A 165 -0.40 2.25 9.82
N ALA A 166 -1.59 1.85 10.25
CA ALA A 166 -2.52 2.72 10.97
C ALA A 166 -1.89 3.24 12.27
N LEU A 167 -1.27 2.37 13.06
CA LEU A 167 -0.59 2.74 14.31
C LEU A 167 0.64 3.65 14.07
N ILE A 168 1.44 3.34 13.04
CA ILE A 168 2.59 4.15 12.66
C ILE A 168 2.16 5.55 12.20
N ALA A 169 1.12 5.65 11.37
CA ALA A 169 0.58 6.92 10.90
C ALA A 169 0.08 7.80 12.07
N ALA A 170 -0.41 7.18 13.14
CA ALA A 170 -0.77 7.83 14.39
C ALA A 170 0.43 8.12 15.31
N GLY A 171 1.67 7.76 14.95
CA GLY A 171 2.87 7.93 15.78
C GLY A 171 2.99 6.96 16.97
N ARG A 172 2.19 5.91 17.00
CA ARG A 172 2.04 4.98 18.13
C ARG A 172 2.99 3.78 18.00
N TRP A 173 4.30 4.03 18.04
CA TRP A 173 5.35 3.04 17.75
C TRP A 173 5.34 1.83 18.70
N SER A 174 5.17 2.06 20.00
CA SER A 174 5.10 0.96 20.98
C SER A 174 3.92 0.03 20.73
N GLU A 175 2.78 0.59 20.34
CA GLU A 175 1.60 -0.19 20.03
C GLU A 175 1.72 -0.88 18.66
N ALA A 176 2.38 -0.25 17.69
CA ALA A 176 2.71 -0.89 16.42
C ALA A 176 3.61 -2.12 16.64
N LEU A 177 4.62 -2.01 17.51
CA LEU A 177 5.47 -3.14 17.88
C LEU A 177 4.66 -4.25 18.57
N ALA A 178 3.87 -3.90 19.59
CA ALA A 178 3.03 -4.86 20.31
C ALA A 178 2.03 -5.56 19.35
N HIS A 179 1.47 -4.83 18.39
CA HIS A 179 0.59 -5.39 17.37
C HIS A 179 1.34 -6.40 16.48
N VAL A 180 2.54 -6.07 16.02
CA VAL A 180 3.36 -6.97 15.19
C VAL A 180 3.76 -8.22 15.98
N GLU A 181 4.14 -8.09 17.24
CA GLU A 181 4.52 -9.20 18.13
C GLU A 181 3.34 -10.13 18.42
N ALA A 182 2.16 -9.56 18.73
CA ALA A 182 0.94 -10.33 18.97
C ALA A 182 0.54 -11.20 17.75
N HIS A 183 0.86 -10.72 16.54
CA HIS A 183 0.61 -11.45 15.30
C HIS A 183 1.83 -12.25 14.80
N ARG A 184 2.89 -12.41 15.63
CA ARG A 184 4.13 -13.12 15.27
C ARG A 184 4.76 -12.60 13.98
N GLY A 185 4.67 -11.29 13.75
CA GLY A 185 5.14 -10.64 12.52
C GLY A 185 6.60 -10.23 12.52
N VAL A 186 7.34 -10.35 13.63
CA VAL A 186 8.77 -10.05 13.70
C VAL A 186 9.56 -11.29 13.25
N GLY A 187 10.16 -11.19 12.07
CA GLY A 187 11.05 -12.22 11.52
C GLY A 187 12.52 -11.82 11.61
N GLN A 188 13.39 -12.61 10.98
CA GLN A 188 14.84 -12.35 10.93
C GLN A 188 15.23 -11.48 9.70
N ARG A 189 14.44 -11.52 8.61
CA ARG A 189 14.64 -10.67 7.42
C ARG A 189 14.07 -9.28 7.62
N MET A 190 14.58 -8.29 6.86
CA MET A 190 14.18 -6.88 6.96
C MET A 190 12.81 -6.62 6.31
N LEU A 191 11.79 -7.38 6.75
CA LEU A 191 10.39 -7.22 6.35
C LEU A 191 9.66 -6.25 7.29
N ASP A 192 8.33 -6.04 7.03
CA ASP A 192 7.50 -5.07 7.76
C ASP A 192 7.75 -5.06 9.28
N GLY A 193 7.63 -6.22 9.93
CA GLY A 193 7.71 -6.30 11.38
C GLY A 193 9.10 -6.01 11.95
N ARG A 194 10.16 -6.41 11.25
CA ARG A 194 11.53 -6.12 11.70
C ARG A 194 11.85 -4.65 11.60
N GLN A 195 11.42 -3.99 10.53
CA GLN A 195 11.55 -2.53 10.39
C GLN A 195 10.84 -1.79 11.52
N VAL A 196 9.62 -2.24 11.88
CA VAL A 196 8.86 -1.67 13.00
C VAL A 196 9.59 -1.86 14.31
N ALA A 197 10.17 -3.03 14.59
CA ALA A 197 10.92 -3.29 15.81
C ALA A 197 12.16 -2.38 15.92
N VAL A 198 12.92 -2.21 14.83
CA VAL A 198 14.08 -1.32 14.79
C VAL A 198 13.65 0.14 15.03
N LEU A 199 12.61 0.61 14.34
CA LEU A 199 12.14 1.99 14.46
C LEU A 199 11.51 2.29 15.83
N ALA A 200 10.76 1.35 16.41
CA ALA A 200 10.23 1.50 17.76
C ALA A 200 11.37 1.62 18.78
N ALA A 201 12.43 0.84 18.64
CA ALA A 201 13.61 0.94 19.48
C ALA A 201 14.32 2.30 19.31
N ILE A 202 14.49 2.80 18.07
CA ILE A 202 15.07 4.13 17.81
C ILE A 202 14.17 5.23 18.42
N ALA A 203 12.85 5.16 18.20
CA ALA A 203 11.90 6.17 18.66
C ALA A 203 11.82 6.26 20.20
N THR A 204 12.02 5.16 20.90
CA THR A 204 12.07 5.10 22.37
C THR A 204 13.48 5.39 22.95
N GLY A 205 14.48 5.66 22.10
CA GLY A 205 15.85 5.93 22.52
C GLY A 205 16.68 4.68 22.84
N ASN A 206 16.15 3.48 22.62
CA ASN A 206 16.88 2.21 22.80
C ASN A 206 17.75 1.92 21.56
N THR A 207 18.77 2.76 21.33
CA THR A 207 19.65 2.63 20.15
C THR A 207 20.53 1.37 20.21
N LEU A 208 20.83 0.83 21.39
CA LEU A 208 21.52 -0.44 21.54
C LEU A 208 20.65 -1.60 21.03
N GLY A 209 19.40 -1.69 21.49
CA GLY A 209 18.47 -2.71 21.00
C GLY A 209 18.19 -2.60 19.50
N ALA A 210 18.13 -1.37 18.96
CA ALA A 210 18.00 -1.17 17.51
C ALA A 210 19.22 -1.70 16.76
N ASN A 211 20.43 -1.45 17.26
CA ASN A 211 21.68 -1.96 16.68
C ASN A 211 21.75 -3.50 16.73
N ASP A 212 21.35 -4.11 17.84
CA ASP A 212 21.31 -5.57 17.98
C ASP A 212 20.34 -6.23 16.98
N LEU A 213 19.16 -5.60 16.80
CA LEU A 213 18.19 -6.01 15.77
C LEU A 213 18.80 -5.91 14.37
N LEU A 214 19.47 -4.82 14.04
CA LEU A 214 20.12 -4.63 12.75
C LEU A 214 21.25 -5.65 12.52
N ALA A 215 22.11 -5.87 13.52
CA ALA A 215 23.21 -6.84 13.45
C ALA A 215 22.74 -8.30 13.31
N ALA A 216 21.60 -8.65 13.92
CA ALA A 216 21.00 -9.96 13.83
C ALA A 216 20.06 -10.13 12.63
N THR A 217 20.03 -9.17 11.70
CA THR A 217 19.18 -9.26 10.49
C THR A 217 19.85 -10.17 9.47
N GLU A 218 19.10 -11.19 9.01
CA GLU A 218 19.56 -12.07 7.94
C GLU A 218 19.61 -11.33 6.59
N PRO A 219 20.61 -11.62 5.75
CA PRO A 219 20.66 -11.10 4.38
C PRO A 219 19.40 -11.46 3.60
N GLY A 220 18.88 -10.50 2.82
CA GLY A 220 17.68 -10.66 2.02
C GLY A 220 17.89 -10.20 0.58
N GLU A 221 16.79 -9.85 -0.07
CA GLU A 221 16.80 -9.27 -1.40
C GLU A 221 17.54 -7.91 -1.41
N PRO A 222 18.03 -7.43 -2.56
CA PRO A 222 18.75 -6.15 -2.64
C PRO A 222 17.98 -4.95 -2.05
N TRP A 223 16.65 -4.95 -2.16
CA TRP A 223 15.82 -3.89 -1.57
C TRP A 223 15.80 -3.97 -0.02
N GLU A 224 15.86 -5.18 0.58
CA GLU A 224 15.94 -5.36 2.04
C GLU A 224 17.28 -4.85 2.58
N ASN A 225 18.36 -5.10 1.84
CA ASN A 225 19.68 -4.59 2.20
C ASN A 225 19.67 -3.05 2.18
N ALA A 226 19.12 -2.41 1.14
CA ALA A 226 19.01 -0.96 1.07
C ALA A 226 18.17 -0.37 2.23
N VAL A 227 17.12 -1.06 2.66
CA VAL A 227 16.32 -0.66 3.84
C VAL A 227 17.11 -0.85 5.13
N THR A 228 17.87 -1.95 5.26
CA THR A 228 18.75 -2.22 6.40
C THR A 228 19.80 -1.12 6.53
N ASP A 229 20.44 -0.73 5.43
CA ASP A 229 21.44 0.34 5.39
C ASP A 229 20.82 1.69 5.78
N CYS A 230 19.61 1.99 5.29
CA CYS A 230 18.88 3.20 5.66
C CYS A 230 18.59 3.24 7.18
N LEU A 231 18.09 2.14 7.73
CA LEU A 231 17.81 2.03 9.17
C LEU A 231 19.10 2.07 10.02
N ASN A 232 20.21 1.50 9.51
CA ASN A 232 21.51 1.61 10.16
C ASN A 232 21.99 3.07 10.24
N VAL A 233 21.87 3.83 9.16
CA VAL A 233 22.19 5.27 9.14
C VAL A 233 21.34 6.03 10.17
N LEU A 234 20.02 5.78 10.23
CA LEU A 234 19.12 6.38 11.21
C LEU A 234 19.49 6.01 12.65
N CYS A 235 19.79 4.75 12.92
CA CYS A 235 20.21 4.24 14.24
C CYS A 235 21.51 4.89 14.70
N ARG A 236 22.54 4.90 13.84
CA ARG A 236 23.85 5.52 14.15
C ARG A 236 23.70 7.00 14.44
N ARG A 237 22.88 7.71 13.66
CA ARG A 237 22.61 9.14 13.89
C ARG A 237 21.90 9.38 15.22
N ALA A 238 20.91 8.54 15.57
CA ALA A 238 20.23 8.62 16.87
C ALA A 238 21.16 8.32 18.05
N ALA A 239 22.11 7.39 17.85
CA ALA A 239 23.12 7.02 18.84
C ALA A 239 24.28 8.04 18.95
N GLY A 240 24.35 9.05 18.08
CA GLY A 240 25.48 9.99 18.03
C GLY A 240 26.78 9.38 17.49
N LEU A 241 26.70 8.27 16.77
CA LEU A 241 27.81 7.58 16.13
C LEU A 241 28.14 8.17 14.75
N PRO A 242 29.32 7.93 14.18
CA PRO A 242 29.65 8.31 12.79
C PRO A 242 28.65 7.65 11.81
N TRP A 243 27.98 8.46 11.00
CA TRP A 243 26.92 8.03 10.08
C TRP A 243 27.11 8.49 8.64
N ARG A 244 28.11 9.35 8.38
CA ARG A 244 28.30 9.96 7.05
C ARG A 244 28.80 8.96 6.02
N ASP A 245 29.77 8.12 6.35
CA ASP A 245 30.29 7.11 5.42
C ASP A 245 29.18 6.08 5.08
N PRO A 246 28.47 5.47 6.05
CA PRO A 246 27.30 4.64 5.75
C PRO A 246 26.21 5.36 4.92
N LEU A 247 26.01 6.66 5.12
CA LEU A 247 25.09 7.43 4.28
C LEU A 247 25.59 7.53 2.83
N GLN A 248 26.88 7.76 2.63
CA GLN A 248 27.44 7.85 1.27
C GLN A 248 27.31 6.53 0.53
N ASP A 249 27.53 5.42 1.20
CA ASP A 249 27.32 4.06 0.64
C ASP A 249 25.86 3.82 0.27
N LEU A 250 24.93 4.18 1.16
CA LEU A 250 23.49 4.10 0.90
C LEU A 250 23.06 4.95 -0.30
N VAL A 251 23.58 6.17 -0.43
CA VAL A 251 23.30 7.07 -1.56
C VAL A 251 23.82 6.46 -2.87
N THR A 252 25.03 5.90 -2.86
CA THR A 252 25.59 5.23 -4.02
C THR A 252 24.72 4.05 -4.44
N THR A 253 24.33 3.19 -3.50
CA THR A 253 23.42 2.07 -3.73
C THR A 253 22.07 2.55 -4.27
N TYR A 254 21.52 3.64 -3.75
CA TYR A 254 20.25 4.21 -4.20
C TYR A 254 20.30 4.71 -5.64
N ILE A 255 21.40 5.39 -6.02
CA ILE A 255 21.58 5.94 -7.37
C ILE A 255 21.82 4.82 -8.39
N GLU A 256 22.62 3.83 -8.04
CA GLU A 256 22.96 2.70 -8.91
C GLU A 256 21.84 1.66 -9.04
N ARG A 257 20.84 1.75 -8.18
CA ARG A 257 19.70 0.83 -8.21
C ARG A 257 18.97 0.92 -9.55
N PRO A 258 18.75 -0.21 -10.25
CA PRO A 258 18.05 -0.22 -11.53
C PRO A 258 16.60 0.25 -11.38
N ASP A 259 16.08 0.87 -12.44
CA ASP A 259 14.66 1.18 -12.51
C ASP A 259 13.88 -0.10 -12.84
N GLU A 260 13.04 -0.54 -11.92
CA GLU A 260 12.20 -1.73 -12.06
C GLU A 260 10.71 -1.33 -12.13
N ASP A 261 9.96 -1.96 -13.02
CA ASP A 261 8.52 -1.70 -13.16
C ASP A 261 7.77 -1.98 -11.85
N GLY A 262 6.93 -1.04 -11.46
CA GLY A 262 6.14 -1.12 -10.24
C GLY A 262 6.87 -0.74 -8.95
N MET A 263 8.18 -0.46 -8.99
CA MET A 263 8.98 -0.12 -7.80
C MET A 263 9.04 1.37 -7.50
N THR A 264 8.47 2.22 -8.32
CA THR A 264 8.56 3.68 -8.21
C THR A 264 8.21 4.22 -6.83
N VAL A 265 7.14 3.71 -6.21
CA VAL A 265 6.73 4.14 -4.86
C VAL A 265 7.76 3.75 -3.80
N PHE A 266 8.35 2.56 -3.90
CA PHE A 266 9.41 2.11 -3.01
C PHE A 266 10.66 2.99 -3.18
N ASP A 267 11.13 3.16 -4.41
CA ASP A 267 12.34 3.93 -4.71
C ASP A 267 12.18 5.41 -4.32
N THR A 268 11.00 5.99 -4.57
CA THR A 268 10.67 7.35 -4.12
C THR A 268 10.77 7.47 -2.60
N ARG A 269 10.15 6.57 -1.86
CA ARG A 269 10.16 6.60 -0.38
C ARG A 269 11.55 6.34 0.20
N LEU A 270 12.33 5.45 -0.40
CA LEU A 270 13.72 5.22 0.00
C LEU A 270 14.54 6.49 -0.20
N GLY A 271 14.47 7.13 -1.37
CA GLY A 271 15.18 8.40 -1.63
C GLY A 271 14.74 9.53 -0.70
N LEU A 272 13.44 9.62 -0.40
CA LEU A 272 12.93 10.58 0.58
C LEU A 272 13.40 10.27 2.01
N ALA A 273 13.52 8.99 2.39
CA ALA A 273 14.08 8.61 3.68
C ALA A 273 15.57 8.98 3.78
N VAL A 274 16.32 8.88 2.68
CA VAL A 274 17.70 9.39 2.60
C VAL A 274 17.74 10.91 2.81
N LEU A 275 16.84 11.67 2.18
CA LEU A 275 16.75 13.12 2.39
C LEU A 275 16.40 13.49 3.85
N ASP A 276 15.53 12.72 4.50
CA ASP A 276 15.15 12.95 5.90
C ASP A 276 16.33 12.79 6.88
N VAL A 277 17.35 12.03 6.51
CA VAL A 277 18.58 11.89 7.31
C VAL A 277 19.46 13.13 7.20
N LEU A 278 19.42 13.87 6.11
CA LEU A 278 20.32 15.00 5.86
C LEU A 278 19.99 16.21 6.74
N PRO A 279 21.02 16.89 7.30
CA PRO A 279 20.80 17.99 8.25
C PRO A 279 20.41 19.29 7.56
N SER A 280 20.73 19.48 6.30
CA SER A 280 20.66 20.79 5.64
C SER A 280 20.62 20.68 4.11
N PRO A 281 19.98 21.63 3.42
CA PRO A 281 20.02 21.72 1.97
C PRO A 281 21.42 22.03 1.39
N VAL A 282 22.33 22.55 2.21
CA VAL A 282 23.73 22.80 1.74
C VAL A 282 24.58 21.54 1.68
N ASP A 283 24.08 20.40 2.15
CA ASP A 283 24.76 19.11 1.99
C ASP A 283 24.78 18.73 0.49
N PRO A 284 25.96 18.52 -0.13
CA PRO A 284 26.04 18.23 -1.55
C PRO A 284 25.29 16.95 -1.97
N VAL A 285 25.15 16.01 -1.05
CA VAL A 285 24.41 14.77 -1.26
C VAL A 285 22.91 15.06 -1.49
N ALA A 286 22.35 16.08 -0.82
CA ALA A 286 20.94 16.43 -0.94
C ALA A 286 20.54 16.74 -2.41
N ARG A 287 21.36 17.53 -3.13
CA ARG A 287 21.05 17.87 -4.53
C ARG A 287 21.12 16.65 -5.45
N VAL A 288 22.05 15.74 -5.19
CA VAL A 288 22.19 14.51 -5.97
C VAL A 288 20.94 13.64 -5.81
N VAL A 289 20.49 13.43 -4.59
CA VAL A 289 19.28 12.63 -4.30
C VAL A 289 18.01 13.31 -4.85
N VAL A 290 17.91 14.63 -4.77
CA VAL A 290 16.81 15.40 -5.38
C VAL A 290 16.75 15.19 -6.89
N GLY A 291 17.91 15.25 -7.57
CA GLY A 291 17.98 15.00 -9.02
C GLY A 291 17.55 13.59 -9.40
N GLU A 292 17.94 12.59 -8.61
CA GLU A 292 17.55 11.20 -8.86
C GLU A 292 16.07 10.96 -8.58
N LEU A 293 15.51 11.53 -7.52
CA LEU A 293 14.07 11.49 -7.24
C LEU A 293 13.25 12.09 -8.40
N TYR A 294 13.67 13.26 -8.90
CA TYR A 294 13.03 13.87 -10.07
C TYR A 294 13.12 12.95 -11.30
N ARG A 295 14.30 12.45 -11.62
CA ARG A 295 14.54 11.56 -12.77
C ARG A 295 13.60 10.35 -12.73
N ARG A 296 13.55 9.64 -11.58
CA ARG A 296 12.71 8.45 -11.39
C ARG A 296 11.22 8.80 -11.47
N THR A 297 10.79 9.88 -10.83
CA THR A 297 9.40 10.34 -10.83
C THR A 297 8.88 10.60 -12.24
N ILE A 298 9.65 11.35 -13.04
CA ILE A 298 9.22 11.71 -14.39
C ILE A 298 9.28 10.52 -15.34
N LYS A 299 10.34 9.70 -15.24
CA LYS A 299 10.46 8.47 -16.05
C LYS A 299 9.30 7.51 -15.84
N ALA A 300 8.88 7.33 -14.60
CA ALA A 300 7.78 6.42 -14.24
C ALA A 300 6.39 7.00 -14.53
N THR A 301 6.28 8.30 -14.78
CA THR A 301 5.00 9.00 -14.97
C THR A 301 4.03 8.73 -13.80
N ASP A 302 4.54 8.76 -12.55
CA ASP A 302 3.79 8.36 -11.35
C ASP A 302 3.40 9.57 -10.50
N GLY A 303 2.10 9.85 -10.43
CA GLY A 303 1.54 10.96 -9.65
C GLY A 303 1.76 10.82 -8.14
N TYR A 304 1.83 9.60 -7.58
CA TYR A 304 2.15 9.42 -6.16
C TYR A 304 3.60 9.82 -5.87
N ALA A 305 4.53 9.40 -6.73
CA ALA A 305 5.92 9.81 -6.63
C ALA A 305 6.05 11.33 -6.72
N ALA A 306 5.37 11.97 -7.69
CA ALA A 306 5.36 13.42 -7.84
C ALA A 306 4.82 14.13 -6.58
N ARG A 307 3.70 13.65 -6.00
CA ARG A 307 3.12 14.22 -4.79
C ARG A 307 4.06 14.11 -3.59
N GLU A 308 4.59 12.90 -3.32
CA GLU A 308 5.47 12.68 -2.17
C GLU A 308 6.79 13.46 -2.33
N THR A 309 7.32 13.57 -3.53
CA THR A 309 8.54 14.33 -3.83
C THR A 309 8.34 15.82 -3.66
N LEU A 310 7.25 16.40 -4.22
CA LEU A 310 6.92 17.82 -4.05
C LEU A 310 6.63 18.22 -2.60
N ALA A 311 6.12 17.30 -1.78
CA ALA A 311 5.84 17.55 -0.38
C ALA A 311 7.10 17.60 0.51
N HIS A 312 8.27 17.18 -0.01
CA HIS A 312 9.49 17.14 0.80
C HIS A 312 10.20 18.51 0.83
N PRO A 313 10.52 19.06 2.04
CA PRO A 313 11.12 20.39 2.16
C PRO A 313 12.43 20.55 1.40
N LEU A 314 13.33 19.55 1.45
CA LEU A 314 14.61 19.61 0.74
C LEU A 314 14.42 19.54 -0.78
N PHE A 315 13.43 18.83 -1.28
CA PHE A 315 13.11 18.87 -2.72
C PHE A 315 12.65 20.26 -3.11
N THR A 316 11.72 20.86 -2.36
CA THR A 316 11.23 22.22 -2.63
C THR A 316 12.34 23.26 -2.59
N ALA A 317 13.34 23.08 -1.70
CA ALA A 317 14.45 24.02 -1.54
C ALA A 317 15.54 23.86 -2.63
N LEU A 318 15.70 22.69 -3.20
CA LEU A 318 16.85 22.35 -4.06
C LEU A 318 16.48 22.07 -5.51
N ALA A 319 15.22 21.72 -5.79
CA ALA A 319 14.76 21.49 -7.17
C ALA A 319 14.86 22.80 -7.98
N THR A 320 15.24 22.68 -9.24
CA THR A 320 15.11 23.79 -10.19
C THR A 320 13.64 24.08 -10.48
N ASP A 321 13.33 25.29 -10.96
CA ASP A 321 11.97 25.66 -11.32
C ASP A 321 11.35 24.67 -12.33
N ARG A 322 12.17 24.20 -13.28
CA ARG A 322 11.74 23.19 -14.26
C ARG A 322 11.38 21.86 -13.59
N GLU A 323 12.23 21.32 -12.73
CA GLU A 323 11.99 20.05 -12.03
C GLU A 323 10.70 20.12 -11.21
N ALA A 324 10.51 21.21 -10.48
CA ALA A 324 9.31 21.45 -9.70
C ALA A 324 8.06 21.62 -10.58
N GLN A 325 8.17 22.30 -11.74
CA GLN A 325 7.07 22.50 -12.68
C GLN A 325 6.67 21.19 -13.34
N ASP A 326 7.61 20.37 -13.78
CA ASP A 326 7.35 19.06 -14.41
C ASP A 326 6.62 18.12 -13.42
N CYS A 327 7.07 18.07 -12.15
CA CYS A 327 6.38 17.30 -11.13
C CYS A 327 4.96 17.82 -10.84
N ARG A 328 4.75 19.15 -10.80
CA ARG A 328 3.40 19.74 -10.64
C ARG A 328 2.48 19.42 -11.82
N ALA A 329 3.01 19.50 -13.05
CA ALA A 329 2.27 19.16 -14.25
C ALA A 329 1.82 17.69 -14.24
N LEU A 330 2.73 16.78 -13.85
CA LEU A 330 2.40 15.37 -13.69
C LEU A 330 1.33 15.15 -12.61
N LEU A 331 1.47 15.77 -11.44
CA LEU A 331 0.50 15.68 -10.34
C LEU A 331 -0.89 16.16 -10.80
N HIS A 332 -0.94 17.27 -11.52
CA HIS A 332 -2.17 17.82 -12.08
C HIS A 332 -2.79 16.86 -13.11
N ALA A 333 -2.00 16.28 -14.02
CA ALA A 333 -2.49 15.32 -15.02
C ALA A 333 -3.07 14.04 -14.38
N CYS A 334 -2.53 13.63 -13.22
CA CYS A 334 -3.04 12.49 -12.44
C CYS A 334 -4.31 12.83 -11.64
N ALA A 335 -4.70 14.11 -11.55
CA ALA A 335 -5.86 14.65 -10.87
C ALA A 335 -5.96 14.22 -9.39
N LEU A 336 -4.83 14.05 -8.70
CA LEU A 336 -4.83 13.74 -7.27
C LEU A 336 -5.42 14.91 -6.48
N GLU A 337 -6.42 14.62 -5.63
CA GLU A 337 -7.11 15.61 -4.79
C GLU A 337 -7.85 16.71 -5.59
N ALA A 338 -8.21 16.43 -6.85
CA ALA A 338 -8.96 17.39 -7.68
C ALA A 338 -10.42 17.65 -7.23
N GLY A 339 -10.92 16.87 -6.27
CA GLY A 339 -12.25 16.99 -5.66
C GLY A 339 -13.38 16.29 -6.43
N SER A 340 -13.23 16.04 -7.72
CA SER A 340 -14.25 15.37 -8.52
C SER A 340 -13.71 14.72 -9.79
N LEU A 341 -14.44 13.73 -10.29
CA LEU A 341 -14.19 13.12 -11.60
C LEU A 341 -14.87 13.93 -12.71
N PRO A 342 -14.18 14.23 -13.83
CA PRO A 342 -14.81 14.80 -15.01
C PRO A 342 -15.97 13.91 -15.50
N THR A 343 -17.09 14.53 -15.92
CA THR A 343 -18.34 13.84 -16.27
C THR A 343 -18.13 12.71 -17.29
N GLY A 344 -17.30 12.93 -18.32
CA GLY A 344 -17.02 11.90 -19.34
C GLY A 344 -16.33 10.66 -18.76
N LEU A 345 -15.33 10.88 -17.89
CA LEU A 345 -14.59 9.80 -17.24
C LEU A 345 -15.44 9.08 -16.18
N SER A 346 -16.26 9.83 -15.44
CA SER A 346 -17.22 9.24 -14.49
C SER A 346 -18.21 8.31 -15.20
N SER A 347 -18.77 8.73 -16.35
CA SER A 347 -19.67 7.91 -17.15
C SER A 347 -18.98 6.64 -17.69
N GLN A 348 -17.72 6.75 -18.10
CA GLN A 348 -16.92 5.62 -18.56
C GLN A 348 -16.66 4.59 -17.44
N LEU A 349 -16.30 5.07 -16.24
CA LEU A 349 -16.15 4.22 -15.05
C LEU A 349 -17.47 3.55 -14.67
N ALA A 350 -18.59 4.27 -14.67
CA ALA A 350 -19.90 3.70 -14.36
C ALA A 350 -20.28 2.54 -15.31
N LYS A 351 -19.99 2.67 -16.61
CA LYS A 351 -20.17 1.56 -17.58
C LYS A 351 -19.28 0.36 -17.28
N ALA A 352 -18.01 0.63 -16.94
CA ALA A 352 -17.05 -0.42 -16.58
C ALA A 352 -17.52 -1.19 -15.35
N LEU A 353 -17.99 -0.48 -14.30
CA LEU A 353 -18.51 -1.10 -13.07
C LEU A 353 -19.78 -1.93 -13.32
N CYS A 354 -20.72 -1.43 -14.14
CA CYS A 354 -21.92 -2.18 -14.50
C CYS A 354 -21.58 -3.49 -15.24
N THR A 355 -20.58 -3.45 -16.13
CA THR A 355 -20.12 -4.64 -16.84
C THR A 355 -19.38 -5.60 -15.92
N SER A 356 -18.57 -5.10 -14.98
CA SER A 356 -17.90 -5.90 -13.95
C SER A 356 -18.89 -6.60 -13.04
N ASP A 357 -19.93 -5.92 -12.54
CA ASP A 357 -20.97 -6.51 -11.71
C ASP A 357 -21.65 -7.69 -12.42
N ARG A 358 -22.05 -7.51 -13.68
CA ARG A 358 -22.66 -8.57 -14.48
C ARG A 358 -21.71 -9.77 -14.67
N THR A 359 -20.43 -9.53 -14.91
CA THR A 359 -19.42 -10.59 -15.09
C THR A 359 -19.24 -11.39 -13.79
N ILE A 360 -19.14 -10.72 -12.65
CA ILE A 360 -19.02 -11.36 -11.33
C ILE A 360 -20.25 -12.22 -11.05
N ARG A 361 -21.47 -11.64 -11.11
CA ARG A 361 -22.72 -12.35 -10.80
C ARG A 361 -22.94 -13.55 -11.72
N LYS A 362 -22.64 -13.41 -13.01
CA LYS A 362 -22.73 -14.51 -13.97
C LYS A 362 -21.78 -15.65 -13.63
N SER A 363 -20.56 -15.34 -13.21
CA SER A 363 -19.56 -16.36 -12.81
C SER A 363 -19.99 -17.15 -11.57
N LEU A 364 -20.68 -16.49 -10.62
CA LEU A 364 -21.18 -17.13 -9.39
C LEU A 364 -22.43 -17.97 -9.64
N ALA A 365 -23.28 -17.58 -10.59
CA ALA A 365 -24.49 -18.32 -10.97
C ALA A 365 -24.20 -19.55 -11.83
N SER A 366 -23.02 -19.64 -12.47
CA SER A 366 -22.68 -20.79 -13.33
C SER A 366 -22.31 -22.00 -12.46
N PRO A 367 -22.98 -23.15 -12.57
CA PRO A 367 -22.59 -24.35 -11.82
C PRO A 367 -21.13 -24.70 -12.18
N LYS A 368 -20.29 -24.92 -11.18
CA LYS A 368 -18.92 -25.38 -11.38
C LYS A 368 -18.92 -26.63 -12.24
N ARG A 369 -18.37 -26.59 -13.45
CA ARG A 369 -18.01 -27.81 -14.18
C ARG A 369 -17.01 -28.55 -13.28
N ALA A 370 -17.50 -29.63 -12.65
CA ALA A 370 -16.63 -30.59 -11.99
C ALA A 370 -15.61 -31.06 -13.05
N CYS A 371 -14.33 -30.70 -12.87
CA CYS A 371 -13.26 -31.39 -13.58
C CYS A 371 -13.26 -32.82 -13.09
N THR A 372 -14.01 -33.68 -13.77
CA THR A 372 -13.80 -35.14 -13.73
C THR A 372 -12.46 -35.37 -14.41
N VAL A 373 -11.40 -35.45 -13.59
CA VAL A 373 -10.15 -36.09 -13.99
C VAL A 373 -10.50 -37.54 -14.20
N GLY A 374 -10.65 -37.92 -15.49
CA GLY A 374 -10.85 -39.30 -15.89
C GLY A 374 -9.63 -40.13 -15.46
N GLN A 375 -9.87 -41.04 -14.55
CA GLN A 375 -9.01 -42.20 -14.39
C GLN A 375 -8.99 -42.98 -15.74
N LYS A 376 -7.83 -43.06 -16.34
CA LYS A 376 -7.41 -44.17 -17.18
C LYS A 376 -5.95 -44.49 -16.91
#